data_316a4769adf4e1712bdcd661bd70a333
#
_entry.id   316a4769adf4e1712bdcd661bd70a333
#
_cell.length_a   1.000
_cell.length_b   1.000
_cell.length_c   1.000
_cell.angle_alpha   90.00
_cell.angle_beta   90.00
_cell.angle_gamma   90.00
#
_symmetry.space_group_name_H-M   'P 1'
#
loop_
_entity.id
_entity.type
_entity.pdbx_description
1 polymer ?
#
loop_
_entity_poly.entity_id
_entity_poly.type
_entity_poly.pdbx_seq_one_letter_code
_entity_poly.pdbx_strand_id
1 'polypeptide(L)'
;MLKYYNYDIVFQEYPDEVTLAINMTMCPNCCVGCHSAYLREDIGEELTHERLTALIDSYDGTITCVGIQGGDNDPEAVLAAGRYIKQHYEGRLRTGWYSGRTWLPDAATLVASLDYVKTGPYSAKFGPLSSPTTNQRFCRVEADGTLTDMTQRFKKKGVND
;
A
#
# COMPACT_ATOMS: atom_id res chain seq x y z
N MET A 1 -1.63 4.57 -16.06
CA MET A 1 -2.93 3.95 -15.77
C MET A 1 -2.73 2.82 -14.77
N LEU A 2 -3.60 2.72 -13.78
CA LEU A 2 -3.61 1.62 -12.84
C LEU A 2 -4.65 0.59 -13.23
N LYS A 3 -4.28 -0.69 -13.13
CA LYS A 3 -5.22 -1.81 -13.20
C LYS A 3 -5.14 -2.64 -11.93
N TYR A 4 -6.26 -3.20 -11.53
CA TYR A 4 -6.33 -4.08 -10.37
C TYR A 4 -6.92 -5.42 -10.76
N TYR A 5 -6.50 -6.47 -10.07
CA TYR A 5 -7.00 -7.83 -10.32
C TYR A 5 -8.08 -8.20 -9.30
N ASN A 6 -7.80 -7.98 -8.04
CA ASN A 6 -8.72 -8.27 -6.95
C ASN A 6 -8.50 -7.31 -5.78
N TYR A 7 -9.34 -7.46 -4.78
CA TYR A 7 -9.25 -6.72 -3.53
C TYR A 7 -9.74 -7.61 -2.40
N ASP A 8 -9.35 -7.25 -1.16
CA ASP A 8 -9.74 -7.99 0.03
C ASP A 8 -9.76 -7.05 1.23
N ILE A 9 -10.45 -7.46 2.28
CA ILE A 9 -10.42 -6.78 3.56
C ILE A 9 -9.35 -7.45 4.41
N VAL A 10 -8.34 -6.68 4.81
CA VAL A 10 -7.17 -7.18 5.52
C VAL A 10 -6.98 -6.44 6.83
N PHE A 11 -6.32 -7.09 7.80
CA PHE A 11 -6.21 -6.57 9.16
C PHE A 11 -4.76 -6.39 9.63
N GLN A 12 -3.78 -6.86 8.87
CA GLN A 12 -2.39 -6.90 9.30
C GLN A 12 -1.45 -6.06 8.43
N GLU A 13 -1.81 -5.80 7.19
CA GLU A 13 -0.98 -5.07 6.23
C GLU A 13 -0.78 -3.61 6.63
N TYR A 14 -1.75 -3.04 7.34
CA TYR A 14 -1.66 -1.70 7.91
C TYR A 14 -2.00 -1.80 9.40
N PRO A 15 -1.03 -1.64 10.31
CA PRO A 15 -1.26 -1.85 11.73
C PRO A 15 -2.41 -1.01 12.29
N ASP A 16 -3.26 -1.66 13.07
CA ASP A 16 -4.42 -1.07 13.74
C ASP A 16 -5.53 -0.59 12.80
N GLU A 17 -5.48 -0.98 11.51
CA GLU A 17 -6.48 -0.58 10.52
C GLU A 17 -7.27 -1.79 10.00
N VAL A 18 -8.51 -1.54 9.64
CA VAL A 18 -9.31 -2.45 8.82
C VAL A 18 -9.24 -1.93 7.39
N THR A 19 -8.52 -2.63 6.53
CA THR A 19 -8.09 -2.08 5.24
C THR A 19 -8.74 -2.77 4.07
N LEU A 20 -9.27 -1.98 3.14
CA LEU A 20 -9.57 -2.44 1.79
C LEU A 20 -8.25 -2.42 1.00
N ALA A 21 -7.67 -3.59 0.81
CA ALA A 21 -6.42 -3.75 0.06
C ALA A 21 -6.75 -4.07 -1.39
N ILE A 22 -6.29 -3.24 -2.31
CA ILE A 22 -6.56 -3.38 -3.75
C ILE A 22 -5.26 -3.79 -4.43
N ASN A 23 -5.25 -4.99 -5.01
CA ASN A 23 -4.05 -5.56 -5.62
C ASN A 23 -3.91 -5.08 -7.07
N MET A 24 -2.89 -4.24 -7.30
CA MET A 24 -2.58 -3.71 -8.62
C MET A 24 -1.85 -4.73 -9.47
N THR A 25 -2.08 -4.66 -10.77
CA THR A 25 -1.40 -5.47 -11.78
C THR A 25 -0.32 -4.67 -12.50
N MET A 26 0.32 -5.28 -13.50
CA MET A 26 1.38 -4.66 -14.30
C MET A 26 2.59 -4.26 -13.45
N CYS A 27 2.86 -4.99 -12.37
CA CYS A 27 4.00 -4.71 -11.51
C CYS A 27 5.31 -4.85 -12.29
N PRO A 28 6.14 -3.80 -12.41
CA PRO A 28 7.40 -3.85 -13.16
C PRO A 28 8.53 -4.51 -12.37
N ASN A 29 8.31 -4.78 -11.09
CA ASN A 29 9.33 -5.36 -10.21
C ASN A 29 9.39 -6.87 -10.43
N CYS A 30 10.59 -7.38 -10.66
CA CYS A 30 10.82 -8.81 -10.90
C CYS A 30 11.45 -9.46 -9.67
N CYS A 31 10.81 -9.31 -8.52
CA CYS A 31 11.30 -9.86 -7.26
C CYS A 31 11.32 -11.39 -7.31
N VAL A 32 12.47 -11.98 -7.15
CA VAL A 32 12.62 -13.44 -7.09
C VAL A 32 11.90 -13.96 -5.84
N GLY A 33 11.03 -14.95 -6.03
CA GLY A 33 10.27 -15.54 -4.94
C GLY A 33 9.04 -14.71 -4.51
N CYS A 34 8.65 -13.71 -5.29
CA CYS A 34 7.45 -12.93 -5.01
C CYS A 34 6.20 -13.83 -5.03
N HIS A 35 5.40 -13.75 -3.96
CA HIS A 35 4.17 -14.54 -3.83
C HIS A 35 3.09 -14.14 -4.82
N SER A 36 3.16 -12.94 -5.37
CA SER A 36 2.16 -12.37 -6.26
C SER A 36 2.72 -12.15 -7.66
N ALA A 37 3.52 -13.11 -8.17
CA ALA A 37 4.17 -12.98 -9.46
C ALA A 37 3.17 -12.77 -10.61
N TYR A 38 1.94 -13.29 -10.52
CA TYR A 38 0.89 -13.08 -11.50
C TYR A 38 0.49 -11.61 -11.64
N LEU A 39 0.72 -10.78 -10.65
CA LEU A 39 0.42 -9.35 -10.69
C LEU A 39 1.38 -8.56 -11.58
N ARG A 40 2.41 -9.20 -12.13
CA ARG A 40 3.27 -8.58 -13.13
C ARG A 40 2.62 -8.53 -14.50
N GLU A 41 1.60 -9.34 -14.74
CA GLU A 41 0.92 -9.42 -16.02
C GLU A 41 -0.08 -8.27 -16.19
N ASP A 42 -0.39 -7.97 -17.46
CA ASP A 42 -1.44 -7.01 -17.80
C ASP A 42 -2.79 -7.72 -17.75
N ILE A 43 -3.34 -7.82 -16.55
CA ILE A 43 -4.62 -8.47 -16.27
C ILE A 43 -5.48 -7.56 -15.38
N GLY A 44 -6.76 -7.83 -15.32
CA GLY A 44 -7.69 -7.11 -14.45
C GLY A 44 -8.34 -5.92 -15.15
N GLU A 45 -8.87 -5.03 -14.33
CA GLU A 45 -9.66 -3.87 -14.77
C GLU A 45 -8.95 -2.57 -14.42
N GLU A 46 -9.20 -1.51 -15.20
CA GLU A 46 -8.70 -0.17 -14.88
C GLU A 46 -9.31 0.32 -13.57
N LEU A 47 -8.46 0.84 -12.69
CA LEU A 47 -8.88 1.48 -11.45
C LEU A 47 -9.05 2.97 -11.69
N THR A 48 -10.24 3.35 -12.14
CA THR A 48 -10.63 4.76 -12.24
C THR A 48 -11.02 5.29 -10.87
N HIS A 49 -11.10 6.62 -10.71
CA HIS A 49 -11.61 7.21 -9.46
C HIS A 49 -13.08 6.82 -9.22
N GLU A 50 -13.87 6.68 -10.26
CA GLU A 50 -15.26 6.19 -10.15
C GLU A 50 -15.32 4.77 -9.61
N ARG A 51 -14.47 3.89 -10.16
CA ARG A 51 -14.41 2.51 -9.70
C ARG A 51 -13.90 2.42 -8.27
N LEU A 52 -12.90 3.23 -7.94
CA LEU A 52 -12.34 3.32 -6.59
C LEU A 52 -13.43 3.74 -5.58
N THR A 53 -14.21 4.76 -5.91
CA THR A 53 -15.34 5.19 -5.08
C THR A 53 -16.36 4.08 -4.90
N ALA A 54 -16.72 3.38 -5.98
CA ALA A 54 -17.67 2.27 -5.90
C ALA A 54 -17.20 1.15 -4.97
N LEU A 55 -15.90 0.80 -5.05
CA LEU A 55 -15.31 -0.20 -4.17
C LEU A 55 -15.32 0.25 -2.71
N ILE A 56 -14.90 1.47 -2.44
CA ILE A 56 -14.84 2.00 -1.08
C ILE A 56 -16.24 2.11 -0.48
N ASP A 57 -17.21 2.62 -1.22
CA ASP A 57 -18.58 2.82 -0.72
C ASP A 57 -19.27 1.48 -0.41
N SER A 58 -18.87 0.39 -1.09
CA SER A 58 -19.38 -0.94 -0.79
C SER A 58 -19.03 -1.41 0.62
N TYR A 59 -18.01 -0.82 1.24
CA TYR A 59 -17.53 -1.18 2.57
C TYR A 59 -17.61 -0.02 3.55
N ASP A 60 -18.41 1.01 3.24
CA ASP A 60 -18.55 2.18 4.10
C ASP A 60 -19.02 1.77 5.50
N GLY A 61 -18.36 2.33 6.52
CA GLY A 61 -18.60 1.99 7.91
C GLY A 61 -17.88 0.73 8.39
N THR A 62 -17.29 -0.07 7.51
CA THR A 62 -16.54 -1.27 7.86
C THR A 62 -15.04 -1.02 7.87
N ILE A 63 -14.53 -0.28 6.87
CA ILE A 63 -13.09 -0.04 6.70
C ILE A 63 -12.67 1.29 7.32
N THR A 64 -11.40 1.36 7.72
CA THR A 64 -10.75 2.57 8.22
C THR A 64 -9.64 3.04 7.30
N CYS A 65 -9.20 2.20 6.36
CA CYS A 65 -8.05 2.44 5.52
C CYS A 65 -8.28 1.84 4.13
N VAL A 66 -7.71 2.49 3.13
CA VAL A 66 -7.63 1.96 1.76
C VAL A 66 -6.15 1.81 1.41
N GLY A 67 -5.75 0.60 1.06
CA GLY A 67 -4.37 0.28 0.70
C GLY A 67 -4.24 -0.03 -0.77
N ILE A 68 -3.32 0.64 -1.45
CA ILE A 68 -2.93 0.35 -2.83
C ILE A 68 -1.71 -0.55 -2.77
N GLN A 69 -1.89 -1.81 -3.17
CA GLN A 69 -0.87 -2.83 -3.09
C GLN A 69 -0.23 -2.99 -4.48
N GLY A 70 0.87 -2.27 -4.70
CA GLY A 70 1.53 -2.21 -6.01
C GLY A 70 1.28 -0.89 -6.73
N GLY A 71 1.32 -0.91 -8.07
CA GLY A 71 1.14 0.30 -8.87
C GLY A 71 2.44 1.01 -9.20
N ASP A 72 3.58 0.34 -9.04
CA ASP A 72 4.91 0.92 -9.36
C ASP A 72 5.10 1.19 -10.85
N ASN A 73 4.21 0.67 -11.70
CA ASN A 73 4.20 1.01 -13.13
C ASN A 73 3.72 2.45 -13.39
N ASP A 74 2.99 3.05 -12.45
CA ASP A 74 2.47 4.41 -12.57
C ASP A 74 2.37 5.07 -11.19
N PRO A 75 3.50 5.48 -10.59
CA PRO A 75 3.49 6.08 -9.24
C PRO A 75 2.65 7.34 -9.14
N GLU A 76 2.60 8.15 -10.20
CA GLU A 76 1.79 9.39 -10.18
C GLU A 76 0.30 9.07 -10.06
N ALA A 77 -0.16 8.01 -10.72
CA ALA A 77 -1.56 7.58 -10.62
C ALA A 77 -1.87 7.04 -9.22
N VAL A 78 -0.93 6.35 -8.57
CA VAL A 78 -1.08 5.92 -7.17
C VAL A 78 -1.26 7.13 -6.25
N LEU A 79 -0.40 8.12 -6.40
CA LEU A 79 -0.45 9.34 -5.58
C LEU A 79 -1.73 10.15 -5.85
N ALA A 80 -2.15 10.20 -7.11
CA ALA A 80 -3.42 10.86 -7.47
C ALA A 80 -4.62 10.15 -6.84
N ALA A 81 -4.62 8.81 -6.82
CA ALA A 81 -5.66 8.04 -6.14
C ALA A 81 -5.68 8.32 -4.64
N GLY A 82 -4.52 8.38 -4.01
CA GLY A 82 -4.40 8.73 -2.59
C GLY A 82 -4.96 10.11 -2.28
N ARG A 83 -4.60 11.12 -3.08
CA ARG A 83 -5.15 12.47 -2.94
C ARG A 83 -6.67 12.49 -3.11
N TYR A 84 -7.15 11.75 -4.10
CA TYR A 84 -8.60 11.65 -4.34
C TYR A 84 -9.33 11.09 -3.12
N ILE A 85 -8.81 10.01 -2.53
CA ILE A 85 -9.43 9.41 -1.35
C ILE A 85 -9.44 10.40 -0.18
N LYS A 86 -8.34 11.07 0.08
CA LYS A 86 -8.24 12.02 1.18
C LYS A 86 -9.22 13.18 1.01
N GLN A 87 -9.34 13.70 -0.20
CA GLN A 87 -10.23 14.83 -0.48
C GLN A 87 -11.70 14.40 -0.50
N HIS A 88 -12.01 13.32 -1.19
CA HIS A 88 -13.39 12.88 -1.39
C HIS A 88 -14.02 12.42 -0.06
N TYR A 89 -13.25 11.76 0.80
CA TYR A 89 -13.73 11.26 2.09
C TYR A 89 -13.32 12.15 3.26
N GLU A 90 -12.83 13.34 2.99
CA GLU A 90 -12.53 14.37 4.00
C GLU A 90 -11.65 13.87 5.15
N GLY A 91 -10.67 13.04 4.83
CA GLY A 91 -9.75 12.48 5.81
C GLY A 91 -10.34 11.40 6.73
N ARG A 92 -11.56 10.94 6.48
CA ARG A 92 -12.18 9.86 7.28
C ARG A 92 -11.47 8.52 7.12
N LEU A 93 -10.84 8.30 5.96
CA LEU A 93 -10.13 7.06 5.66
C LEU A 93 -8.64 7.34 5.57
N ARG A 94 -7.84 6.44 6.14
CA ARG A 94 -6.40 6.44 5.92
C ARG A 94 -6.11 5.89 4.53
N THR A 95 -5.00 6.31 3.94
CA THR A 95 -4.54 5.80 2.64
C THR A 95 -3.14 5.24 2.79
N GLY A 96 -2.90 4.11 2.15
CA GLY A 96 -1.60 3.47 2.18
C GLY A 96 -1.16 2.95 0.82
N TRP A 97 0.13 2.78 0.67
CA TRP A 97 0.74 2.28 -0.54
C TRP A 97 1.84 1.27 -0.22
N TYR A 98 1.77 0.11 -0.83
CA TYR A 98 2.84 -0.87 -0.80
C TYR A 98 3.59 -0.80 -2.12
N SER A 99 4.79 -0.20 -2.09
CA SER A 99 5.69 -0.12 -3.23
C SER A 99 6.81 -1.15 -3.10
N GLY A 100 7.21 -1.73 -4.22
CA GLY A 100 8.40 -2.59 -4.30
C GLY A 100 9.68 -1.80 -4.54
N ARG A 101 9.61 -0.48 -4.60
CA ARG A 101 10.75 0.40 -4.84
C ARG A 101 11.12 1.16 -3.57
N THR A 102 12.28 1.80 -3.59
CA THR A 102 12.75 2.64 -2.49
C THR A 102 12.48 4.12 -2.73
N TRP A 103 12.00 4.47 -3.91
CA TRP A 103 11.68 5.86 -4.25
C TRP A 103 10.49 6.38 -3.44
N LEU A 104 10.61 7.62 -3.00
CA LEU A 104 9.54 8.35 -2.32
C LEU A 104 9.38 9.73 -2.94
N PRO A 105 8.13 10.25 -3.00
CA PRO A 105 7.91 11.64 -3.39
C PRO A 105 8.35 12.60 -2.28
N ASP A 106 8.26 13.91 -2.55
CA ASP A 106 8.56 14.91 -1.54
C ASP A 106 7.56 14.92 -0.38
N ALA A 107 7.91 15.61 0.70
CA ALA A 107 7.09 15.65 1.92
C ALA A 107 5.68 16.18 1.67
N ALA A 108 5.53 17.23 0.88
CA ALA A 108 4.23 17.82 0.59
C ALA A 108 3.34 16.86 -0.17
N THR A 109 3.88 16.13 -1.14
CA THR A 109 3.15 15.12 -1.90
C THR A 109 2.76 13.93 -1.01
N LEU A 110 3.66 13.49 -0.14
CA LEU A 110 3.35 12.43 0.82
C LEU A 110 2.17 12.79 1.70
N VAL A 111 2.20 13.96 2.32
CA VAL A 111 1.12 14.43 3.22
C VAL A 111 -0.21 14.52 2.48
N ALA A 112 -0.19 15.02 1.25
CA ALA A 112 -1.40 15.19 0.46
C ALA A 112 -2.02 13.87 0.00
N SER A 113 -1.22 12.80 -0.09
CA SER A 113 -1.61 11.57 -0.77
C SER A 113 -1.72 10.35 0.15
N LEU A 114 -0.86 10.24 1.16
CA LEU A 114 -0.69 8.99 1.91
C LEU A 114 -0.62 9.22 3.41
N ASP A 115 -1.10 8.25 4.16
CA ASP A 115 -0.91 8.14 5.61
C ASP A 115 0.13 7.07 5.95
N TYR A 116 0.27 6.06 5.09
CA TYR A 116 1.22 4.98 5.26
C TYR A 116 1.92 4.68 3.94
N VAL A 117 3.18 4.28 4.01
CA VAL A 117 3.92 3.81 2.84
C VAL A 117 4.88 2.68 3.22
N LYS A 118 4.82 1.60 2.48
CA LYS A 118 5.79 0.51 2.56
C LYS A 118 6.67 0.58 1.33
N THR A 119 7.99 0.54 1.54
CA THR A 119 8.99 0.60 0.47
C THR A 119 9.93 -0.60 0.50
N GLY A 120 10.59 -0.83 -0.61
CA GLY A 120 11.60 -1.86 -0.78
C GLY A 120 11.10 -3.10 -1.48
N PRO A 121 11.95 -3.71 -2.34
CA PRO A 121 11.59 -4.94 -3.04
C PRO A 121 11.62 -6.13 -2.09
N TYR A 122 10.82 -7.15 -2.37
CA TYR A 122 10.95 -8.43 -1.70
C TYR A 122 12.29 -9.07 -2.07
N SER A 123 12.98 -9.58 -1.06
CA SER A 123 14.22 -10.34 -1.24
C SER A 123 14.15 -11.61 -0.40
N ALA A 124 14.32 -12.75 -1.05
CA ALA A 124 14.34 -14.04 -0.34
C ALA A 124 15.46 -14.09 0.68
N LYS A 125 16.60 -13.40 0.43
CA LYS A 125 17.74 -13.34 1.35
C LYS A 125 17.39 -12.63 2.65
N PHE A 126 16.65 -11.53 2.58
CA PHE A 126 16.31 -10.72 3.75
C PHE A 126 14.94 -11.04 4.33
N GLY A 127 14.12 -11.77 3.57
CA GLY A 127 12.79 -12.19 3.99
C GLY A 127 11.71 -11.13 3.82
N PRO A 128 10.46 -11.47 4.17
CA PRO A 128 9.35 -10.56 4.09
C PRO A 128 9.43 -9.47 5.16
N LEU A 129 8.45 -8.56 5.16
CA LEU A 129 8.37 -7.45 6.11
C LEU A 129 8.42 -7.90 7.58
N SER A 130 7.91 -9.09 7.87
CA SER A 130 7.91 -9.69 9.21
C SER A 130 9.27 -10.28 9.63
N SER A 131 10.22 -10.37 8.71
CA SER A 131 11.55 -10.91 9.00
C SER A 131 12.39 -9.92 9.82
N PRO A 132 13.20 -10.41 10.79
CA PRO A 132 14.11 -9.53 11.52
C PRO A 132 15.21 -8.93 10.64
N THR A 133 15.47 -9.52 9.46
CA THR A 133 16.51 -9.06 8.52
C THR A 133 15.93 -8.34 7.32
N THR A 134 14.64 -8.00 7.32
CA THR A 134 13.98 -7.39 6.16
C THR A 134 14.68 -6.12 5.70
N ASN A 135 14.81 -5.98 4.37
CA ASN A 135 15.22 -4.73 3.74
C ASN A 135 14.04 -3.80 3.43
N GLN A 136 12.82 -4.26 3.68
CA GLN A 136 11.61 -3.47 3.49
C GLN A 136 11.35 -2.59 4.70
N ARG A 137 10.71 -1.44 4.47
CA ARG A 137 10.33 -0.51 5.53
C ARG A 137 8.87 -0.13 5.40
N PHE A 138 8.18 -0.11 6.51
CA PHE A 138 6.81 0.39 6.61
C PHE A 138 6.83 1.64 7.49
N CYS A 139 6.30 2.75 6.97
CA CYS A 139 6.34 4.03 7.65
C CYS A 139 4.96 4.69 7.68
N ARG A 140 4.70 5.41 8.78
CA ARG A 140 3.58 6.34 8.86
C ARG A 140 4.06 7.72 8.40
N VAL A 141 3.23 8.39 7.59
CA VAL A 141 3.49 9.76 7.15
C VAL A 141 2.94 10.71 8.19
N GLU A 142 3.81 11.50 8.80
CA GLU A 142 3.43 12.51 9.79
C GLU A 142 2.89 13.78 9.12
N ALA A 143 2.24 14.64 9.90
CA ALA A 143 1.60 15.85 9.39
C ALA A 143 2.59 16.83 8.72
N ASP A 144 3.86 16.79 9.11
CA ASP A 144 4.92 17.62 8.52
C ASP A 144 5.65 16.94 7.35
N GLY A 145 5.21 15.74 6.97
CA GLY A 145 5.81 14.96 5.90
C GLY A 145 6.99 14.10 6.31
N THR A 146 7.39 14.12 7.58
CA THR A 146 8.39 13.17 8.09
C THR A 146 7.79 11.78 8.21
N LEU A 147 8.65 10.77 8.25
CA LEU A 147 8.24 9.36 8.31
C LEU A 147 8.60 8.77 9.67
N THR A 148 7.64 8.07 10.26
CA THR A 148 7.85 7.26 11.46
C THR A 148 7.94 5.80 11.04
N ASP A 149 9.07 5.15 11.26
CA ASP A 149 9.28 3.75 10.91
C ASP A 149 8.48 2.87 11.87
N MET A 150 7.57 2.08 11.30
CA MET A 150 6.72 1.14 12.02
C MET A 150 7.02 -0.31 11.67
N THR A 151 8.16 -0.59 11.04
CA THR A 151 8.51 -1.92 10.55
C THR A 151 8.52 -2.97 11.67
N GLN A 152 8.85 -2.57 12.88
CA GLN A 152 8.85 -3.47 14.04
C GLN A 152 7.48 -4.07 14.34
N ARG A 153 6.40 -3.39 13.96
CA ARG A 153 5.03 -3.86 14.19
C ARG A 153 4.72 -5.13 13.40
N PHE A 154 5.47 -5.43 12.34
CA PHE A 154 5.28 -6.59 11.48
C PHE A 154 6.05 -7.81 11.94
N LYS A 155 7.00 -7.65 12.86
CA LYS A 155 7.82 -8.77 13.30
C LYS A 155 6.97 -9.76 14.08
N LYS A 156 7.15 -11.04 13.74
CA LYS A 156 6.45 -12.10 14.44
C LYS A 156 6.93 -12.13 15.88
N LYS A 157 5.99 -12.12 16.81
CA LYS A 157 6.30 -12.44 18.19
C LYS A 157 6.59 -13.93 18.25
N GLY A 158 7.79 -14.29 18.67
CA GLY A 158 8.12 -15.68 18.96
C GLY A 158 7.40 -16.15 20.20
N VAL A 159 7.40 -17.47 20.42
CA VAL A 159 6.76 -18.07 21.60
C VAL A 159 7.37 -17.52 22.89
N ASN A 160 8.59 -17.04 22.83
CA ASN A 160 9.36 -16.54 23.98
C ASN A 160 9.51 -15.02 23.99
N ASP A 161 8.77 -14.34 23.16
CA ASP A 161 8.81 -12.86 23.13
C ASP A 161 8.02 -12.28 24.29
#